data_031a7185145768017e8dc9a84188d971
#
_entry.id   031a7185145768017e8dc9a84188d971
#
_cell.length_a   1.000
_cell.length_b   1.000
_cell.length_c   1.000
_cell.angle_alpha   90.00
_cell.angle_beta   90.00
_cell.angle_gamma   90.00
#
_symmetry.space_group_name_H-M   'P 1'
#
loop_
_entity.id
_entity.type
_entity.pdbx_description
1 polymer ?
#
loop_
_entity_poly.entity_id
_entity_poly.type
_entity_poly.pdbx_seq_one_letter_code
_entity_poly.pdbx_strand_id
1 'polypeptide(L)'
;MSVARGPDAIPRIVLVGDVATETADPAKMFDLLAPYTRASAIAFANCEWPLTDRGEPWPGKAGRVVKSRPDLIGTYTVPGFNVVCLANNHLMNFGPNGMMQTIEVLDRAGIAHCGGGRNAEEAHRPAVVEWGGQRFAFLAYTSVFTPGMDATETRTGMAAIKIESNYRIPTRLHEVPGSPLVCETKARPAHLARMVSDIERARQLADVVIVSFHWGVSMGHQHLIGYQVDVGHAAIDAGADLVVGHHPHTIQPIEIYKGKTIAYSLAQCGFDMKSHHFSDESIALEVEIASKGLGTTRVRPLTDSIHRPRVVDLREGASTVEWLRRMSRPLGTAFEDDGDAVAARFDVSLKPAERHYGND
;
A
#
# COMPACT_ATOMS: atom_id res chain seq x y z
N MET A 1 14.21 12.33 -8.67
CA MET A 1 14.70 13.26 -7.62
C MET A 1 15.79 12.57 -6.81
N SER A 2 16.88 13.25 -6.46
CA SER A 2 17.86 12.71 -5.51
C SER A 2 17.28 12.85 -4.09
N VAL A 3 17.23 11.75 -3.36
CA VAL A 3 16.75 11.78 -1.97
C VAL A 3 17.90 12.25 -1.08
N ALA A 4 17.82 13.49 -0.61
CA ALA A 4 18.82 14.09 0.28
C ALA A 4 18.68 13.49 1.70
N ARG A 5 19.25 12.32 1.91
CA ARG A 5 19.46 11.73 3.24
C ARG A 5 20.94 11.83 3.59
N GLY A 6 21.24 12.07 4.89
CA GLY A 6 22.61 12.16 5.36
C GLY A 6 23.41 10.86 5.16
N PRO A 7 24.75 10.90 5.28
CA PRO A 7 25.64 9.75 5.08
C PRO A 7 25.39 8.59 6.04
N ASP A 8 24.66 8.84 7.14
CA ASP A 8 24.34 7.83 8.16
C ASP A 8 23.03 7.09 7.90
N ALA A 9 22.36 7.32 6.75
CA ALA A 9 21.14 6.60 6.41
C ALA A 9 21.45 5.11 6.18
N ILE A 10 20.70 4.25 6.87
CA ILE A 10 20.81 2.81 6.69
C ILE A 10 20.29 2.45 5.29
N PRO A 11 21.01 1.64 4.51
CA PRO A 11 20.62 1.26 3.13
C PRO A 11 19.41 0.35 3.12
N ARG A 12 18.26 0.90 3.47
CA ARG A 12 16.97 0.22 3.47
C ARG A 12 15.85 1.13 3.02
N ILE A 13 14.82 0.54 2.47
CA ILE A 13 13.52 1.16 2.25
C ILE A 13 12.64 0.80 3.45
N VAL A 14 11.97 1.78 4.03
CA VAL A 14 10.92 1.55 5.02
C VAL A 14 9.59 1.91 4.37
N LEU A 15 8.65 0.95 4.34
CA LEU A 15 7.31 1.14 3.83
C LEU A 15 6.32 0.95 4.97
N VAL A 16 5.40 1.91 5.14
CA VAL A 16 4.32 1.85 6.12
C VAL A 16 2.97 1.89 5.43
N GLY A 17 1.90 1.65 6.20
CA GLY A 17 0.53 1.57 5.69
C GLY A 17 -0.10 2.93 5.39
N ASP A 18 -1.44 2.99 5.55
CA ASP A 18 -2.26 4.14 5.25
C ASP A 18 -2.02 5.28 6.24
N VAL A 19 -1.75 6.48 5.71
CA VAL A 19 -1.54 7.70 6.49
C VAL A 19 -2.66 8.68 6.17
N ALA A 20 -3.45 9.03 7.19
CA ALA A 20 -4.59 9.92 7.03
C ALA A 20 -4.89 10.62 8.36
N THR A 21 -4.75 11.94 8.43
CA THR A 21 -4.95 12.66 9.69
C THR A 21 -5.54 14.04 9.51
N GLU A 22 -6.34 14.45 10.49
CA GLU A 22 -6.79 15.82 10.72
C GLU A 22 -6.10 16.44 11.95
N THR A 23 -5.14 15.72 12.58
CA THR A 23 -4.46 16.20 13.79
C THR A 23 -3.76 17.54 13.54
N ALA A 24 -3.94 18.45 14.46
CA ALA A 24 -3.25 19.74 14.42
C ALA A 24 -1.77 19.66 14.80
N ASP A 25 -1.32 18.54 15.35
CA ASP A 25 0.06 18.31 15.81
C ASP A 25 0.70 17.04 15.21
N PRO A 26 1.07 17.08 13.90
CA PRO A 26 1.78 15.97 13.29
C PRO A 26 3.13 15.66 13.94
N ALA A 27 3.76 16.67 14.57
CA ALA A 27 5.04 16.47 15.25
C ALA A 27 4.89 15.51 16.43
N LYS A 28 3.84 15.69 17.24
CA LYS A 28 3.53 14.79 18.35
C LYS A 28 3.04 13.43 17.88
N MET A 29 2.24 13.39 16.82
CA MET A 29 1.72 12.14 16.28
C MET A 29 2.82 11.19 15.81
N PHE A 30 3.86 11.72 15.18
CA PHE A 30 4.92 10.92 14.58
C PHE A 30 6.27 10.97 15.31
N ASP A 31 6.36 11.54 16.51
CA ASP A 31 7.63 11.70 17.23
C ASP A 31 8.32 10.37 17.55
N LEU A 32 7.56 9.30 17.81
CA LEU A 32 8.08 7.95 18.09
C LEU A 32 8.44 7.18 16.82
N LEU A 33 7.78 7.46 15.70
CA LEU A 33 8.05 6.80 14.42
C LEU A 33 9.17 7.50 13.63
N ALA A 34 9.26 8.84 13.71
CA ALA A 34 10.17 9.64 12.92
C ALA A 34 11.66 9.24 13.02
N PRO A 35 12.21 8.90 14.18
CA PRO A 35 13.61 8.43 14.26
C PRO A 35 13.85 7.18 13.40
N TYR A 36 12.89 6.26 13.39
CA TYR A 36 12.98 5.01 12.64
C TYR A 36 12.87 5.21 11.12
N THR A 37 11.88 5.96 10.65
CA THR A 37 11.67 6.22 9.22
C THR A 37 12.72 7.15 8.64
N ARG A 38 13.14 8.16 9.38
CA ARG A 38 14.20 9.10 8.95
C ARG A 38 15.58 8.45 8.83
N ALA A 39 15.85 7.38 9.58
CA ALA A 39 17.10 6.64 9.47
C ALA A 39 17.17 5.79 8.20
N SER A 40 16.09 5.59 7.45
CA SER A 40 16.10 4.82 6.21
C SER A 40 16.56 5.66 5.02
N ALA A 41 17.05 5.03 3.96
CA ALA A 41 17.37 5.67 2.69
C ALA A 41 16.11 6.20 1.99
N ILE A 42 15.06 5.38 1.93
CA ILE A 42 13.77 5.73 1.36
C ILE A 42 12.69 5.40 2.39
N ALA A 43 11.77 6.32 2.64
CA ALA A 43 10.59 6.12 3.48
C ALA A 43 9.33 6.36 2.64
N PHE A 44 8.46 5.35 2.59
CA PHE A 44 7.25 5.32 1.76
C PHE A 44 5.98 5.16 2.61
N ALA A 45 4.90 5.84 2.19
CA ALA A 45 3.57 5.69 2.78
C ALA A 45 2.45 5.85 1.73
N ASN A 46 1.23 5.40 2.03
CA ASN A 46 0.05 5.80 1.28
C ASN A 46 -0.50 7.13 1.82
N CYS A 47 -0.57 8.15 0.97
CA CYS A 47 -1.25 9.41 1.26
C CYS A 47 -2.75 9.23 1.02
N GLU A 48 -3.47 8.75 2.04
CA GLU A 48 -4.85 8.29 1.82
C GLU A 48 -5.84 9.46 1.72
N TRP A 49 -5.69 10.48 2.55
CA TRP A 49 -6.56 11.66 2.46
C TRP A 49 -5.94 12.77 1.64
N PRO A 50 -6.71 13.39 0.73
CA PRO A 50 -6.21 14.52 -0.05
C PRO A 50 -5.88 15.70 0.86
N LEU A 51 -4.75 16.35 0.61
CA LEU A 51 -4.30 17.58 1.28
C LEU A 51 -4.90 18.79 0.54
N THR A 52 -6.13 19.16 0.90
CA THR A 52 -6.85 20.18 0.13
C THR A 52 -7.82 21.02 0.94
N ASP A 53 -7.96 22.29 0.55
CA ASP A 53 -9.05 23.18 0.89
C ASP A 53 -9.88 23.58 -0.35
N ARG A 54 -9.54 23.02 -1.55
CA ARG A 54 -10.20 23.25 -2.84
C ARG A 54 -11.09 22.09 -3.25
N GLY A 55 -11.96 22.36 -4.20
CA GLY A 55 -12.87 21.38 -4.80
C GLY A 55 -14.14 21.17 -3.99
N GLU A 56 -15.04 20.39 -4.58
CA GLU A 56 -16.33 20.02 -3.98
C GLU A 56 -16.39 18.52 -3.77
N PRO A 57 -17.17 18.05 -2.77
CA PRO A 57 -17.39 16.64 -2.55
C PRO A 57 -17.78 15.90 -3.84
N TRP A 58 -17.13 14.74 -4.10
CA TRP A 58 -17.39 13.97 -5.31
C TRP A 58 -18.83 13.44 -5.34
N PRO A 59 -19.60 13.75 -6.40
CA PRO A 59 -20.99 13.30 -6.51
C PRO A 59 -21.09 11.77 -6.49
N GLY A 60 -22.04 11.24 -5.75
CA GLY A 60 -22.34 9.81 -5.73
C GLY A 60 -21.33 8.93 -4.99
N LYS A 61 -20.38 9.51 -4.25
CA LYS A 61 -19.50 8.73 -3.38
C LYS A 61 -20.31 8.12 -2.24
N ALA A 62 -20.36 6.77 -2.24
CA ALA A 62 -20.97 6.01 -1.16
C ALA A 62 -19.93 5.83 -0.04
N GLY A 63 -20.00 6.51 1.02
CA GLY A 63 -19.04 6.44 2.14
C GLY A 63 -18.52 7.81 2.54
N ARG A 64 -17.54 7.81 3.44
CA ARG A 64 -17.03 9.07 4.00
C ARG A 64 -16.30 9.90 2.95
N VAL A 65 -16.62 11.18 2.91
CA VAL A 65 -15.87 12.19 2.18
C VAL A 65 -14.95 12.88 3.18
N VAL A 66 -13.66 12.66 3.05
CA VAL A 66 -12.63 13.10 4.00
C VAL A 66 -11.53 13.85 3.27
N LYS A 67 -10.84 14.72 4.00
CA LYS A 67 -9.65 15.45 3.54
C LYS A 67 -8.81 15.89 4.74
N SER A 68 -7.54 16.17 4.48
CA SER A 68 -6.67 16.92 5.38
C SER A 68 -6.47 18.35 4.84
N ARG A 69 -6.18 19.29 5.72
CA ARG A 69 -5.84 20.65 5.27
C ARG A 69 -4.43 20.67 4.67
N PRO A 70 -4.16 21.56 3.68
CA PRO A 70 -2.84 21.66 3.03
C PRO A 70 -1.68 21.98 3.98
N ASP A 71 -1.94 22.72 5.07
CA ASP A 71 -0.94 23.07 6.09
C ASP A 71 -0.54 21.88 6.98
N LEU A 72 -1.28 20.77 6.92
CA LEU A 72 -0.95 19.53 7.61
C LEU A 72 0.07 18.65 6.83
N ILE A 73 0.80 19.21 5.87
CA ILE A 73 1.91 18.51 5.18
C ILE A 73 2.96 17.96 6.15
N GLY A 74 3.02 18.48 7.37
CA GLY A 74 3.80 17.93 8.48
C GLY A 74 3.54 16.45 8.74
N THR A 75 2.33 15.95 8.43
CA THR A 75 1.96 14.53 8.47
C THR A 75 2.94 13.64 7.69
N TYR A 76 3.51 14.15 6.61
CA TYR A 76 4.46 13.42 5.77
C TYR A 76 5.90 13.87 5.98
N THR A 77 6.15 15.14 6.25
CA THR A 77 7.52 15.68 6.42
C THR A 77 8.11 15.39 7.80
N VAL A 78 7.30 15.31 8.86
CA VAL A 78 7.79 14.97 10.22
C VAL A 78 8.35 13.55 10.27
N PRO A 79 7.63 12.49 9.84
CA PRO A 79 8.21 11.16 9.77
C PRO A 79 9.26 11.02 8.66
N GLY A 80 9.39 12.01 7.77
CA GLY A 80 10.37 12.03 6.70
C GLY A 80 10.02 11.09 5.56
N PHE A 81 8.75 10.91 5.26
CA PHE A 81 8.34 10.22 4.02
C PHE A 81 8.79 11.04 2.82
N ASN A 82 9.51 10.42 1.93
CA ASN A 82 10.06 11.07 0.73
C ASN A 82 9.46 10.51 -0.57
N VAL A 83 8.68 9.45 -0.47
CA VAL A 83 7.83 8.92 -1.54
C VAL A 83 6.45 8.58 -0.98
N VAL A 84 5.38 8.98 -1.67
CA VAL A 84 4.01 8.58 -1.30
C VAL A 84 3.22 8.08 -2.52
N CYS A 85 2.31 7.14 -2.30
CA CYS A 85 1.31 6.80 -3.31
C CYS A 85 0.01 7.59 -3.10
N LEU A 86 -0.67 7.88 -4.22
CA LEU A 86 -1.89 8.67 -4.29
C LEU A 86 -3.10 7.87 -4.81
N ALA A 87 -2.86 6.72 -5.45
CA ALA A 87 -3.93 5.90 -6.01
C ALA A 87 -4.70 5.19 -4.89
N ASN A 88 -5.75 5.81 -4.37
CA ASN A 88 -6.61 5.28 -3.31
C ASN A 88 -8.05 5.81 -3.44
N ASN A 89 -8.97 5.28 -2.62
CA ASN A 89 -10.39 5.61 -2.70
C ASN A 89 -10.75 7.02 -2.17
N HIS A 90 -9.80 7.77 -1.63
CA HIS A 90 -10.03 9.09 -1.02
C HIS A 90 -9.43 10.26 -1.77
N LEU A 91 -8.37 10.04 -2.58
CA LEU A 91 -7.66 11.12 -3.27
C LEU A 91 -8.61 12.06 -4.05
N MET A 92 -9.62 11.50 -4.71
CA MET A 92 -10.60 12.26 -5.50
C MET A 92 -11.85 12.66 -4.71
N ASN A 93 -11.84 12.61 -3.39
CA ASN A 93 -13.00 12.98 -2.56
C ASN A 93 -13.50 14.40 -2.83
N PHE A 94 -12.61 15.31 -3.18
CA PHE A 94 -12.91 16.70 -3.53
C PHE A 94 -12.64 17.02 -5.02
N GLY A 95 -12.78 15.98 -5.85
CA GLY A 95 -12.68 16.10 -7.30
C GLY A 95 -11.27 16.42 -7.81
N PRO A 96 -11.16 16.78 -9.09
CA PRO A 96 -9.87 17.10 -9.73
C PRO A 96 -9.12 18.23 -9.04
N ASN A 97 -9.81 19.28 -8.59
CA ASN A 97 -9.17 20.43 -7.96
C ASN A 97 -8.55 20.08 -6.60
N GLY A 98 -9.22 19.23 -5.81
CA GLY A 98 -8.69 18.73 -4.54
C GLY A 98 -7.47 17.83 -4.74
N MET A 99 -7.53 16.93 -5.71
CA MET A 99 -6.40 16.06 -6.06
C MET A 99 -5.19 16.87 -6.56
N MET A 100 -5.40 17.81 -7.46
CA MET A 100 -4.30 18.62 -8.00
C MET A 100 -3.65 19.49 -6.93
N GLN A 101 -4.42 20.04 -5.99
CA GLN A 101 -3.82 20.74 -4.85
C GLN A 101 -3.00 19.82 -3.96
N THR A 102 -3.43 18.57 -3.75
CA THR A 102 -2.62 17.58 -3.01
C THR A 102 -1.26 17.38 -3.69
N ILE A 103 -1.25 17.22 -5.01
CA ILE A 103 -0.02 17.12 -5.82
C ILE A 103 0.84 18.38 -5.65
N GLU A 104 0.27 19.59 -5.78
CA GLU A 104 0.99 20.85 -5.57
C GLU A 104 1.62 20.96 -4.17
N VAL A 105 0.94 20.46 -3.14
CA VAL A 105 1.45 20.49 -1.74
C VAL A 105 2.64 19.55 -1.61
N LEU A 106 2.55 18.34 -2.15
CA LEU A 106 3.63 17.35 -2.13
C LEU A 106 4.84 17.81 -2.94
N ASP A 107 4.63 18.38 -4.13
CA ASP A 107 5.70 18.94 -4.96
C ASP A 107 6.48 20.03 -4.22
N ARG A 108 5.77 20.96 -3.57
CA ARG A 108 6.40 22.02 -2.77
C ARG A 108 7.18 21.49 -1.57
N ALA A 109 6.75 20.37 -1.01
CA ALA A 109 7.45 19.69 0.08
C ALA A 109 8.62 18.81 -0.40
N GLY A 110 8.82 18.65 -1.72
CA GLY A 110 9.85 17.80 -2.30
C GLY A 110 9.59 16.32 -2.13
N ILE A 111 8.33 15.92 -1.92
CA ILE A 111 7.92 14.52 -1.75
C ILE A 111 7.56 13.95 -3.12
N ALA A 112 8.25 12.89 -3.54
CA ALA A 112 7.93 12.18 -4.76
C ALA A 112 6.59 11.44 -4.63
N HIS A 113 5.79 11.42 -5.69
CA HIS A 113 4.46 10.80 -5.62
C HIS A 113 4.09 10.11 -6.94
N CYS A 114 3.20 9.13 -6.88
CA CYS A 114 2.69 8.38 -8.04
C CYS A 114 1.22 7.99 -7.86
N GLY A 115 0.55 7.65 -8.94
CA GLY A 115 -0.80 7.10 -8.92
C GLY A 115 -1.93 8.11 -9.13
N GLY A 116 -1.63 9.40 -9.32
CA GLY A 116 -2.60 10.44 -9.65
C GLY A 116 -2.04 11.42 -10.68
N GLY A 117 -2.91 12.00 -11.52
CA GLY A 117 -2.45 12.93 -12.55
C GLY A 117 -3.58 13.61 -13.34
N ARG A 118 -3.25 14.60 -14.15
CA ARG A 118 -4.20 15.35 -15.01
C ARG A 118 -4.85 14.50 -16.08
N ASN A 119 -4.22 13.39 -16.41
CA ASN A 119 -4.68 12.39 -17.38
C ASN A 119 -4.07 11.02 -17.08
N ALA A 120 -4.42 10.00 -17.86
CA ALA A 120 -3.93 8.64 -17.68
C ALA A 120 -2.41 8.52 -17.80
N GLU A 121 -1.77 9.30 -18.67
CA GLU A 121 -0.32 9.28 -18.83
C GLU A 121 0.38 9.71 -17.53
N GLU A 122 -0.06 10.82 -16.94
CA GLU A 122 0.50 11.32 -15.68
C GLU A 122 0.17 10.40 -14.50
N ALA A 123 -1.08 9.93 -14.41
CA ALA A 123 -1.52 9.05 -13.31
C ALA A 123 -0.75 7.72 -13.27
N HIS A 124 -0.36 7.19 -14.43
CA HIS A 124 0.39 5.94 -14.58
C HIS A 124 1.91 6.12 -14.63
N ARG A 125 2.41 7.35 -14.52
CA ARG A 125 3.84 7.64 -14.53
C ARG A 125 4.47 7.22 -13.20
N PRO A 126 5.63 6.51 -13.23
CA PRO A 126 6.32 6.18 -12.00
C PRO A 126 6.93 7.44 -11.34
N ALA A 127 6.95 7.48 -10.01
CA ALA A 127 7.86 8.33 -9.28
C ALA A 127 9.23 7.66 -9.25
N VAL A 128 10.26 8.35 -9.73
CA VAL A 128 11.62 7.82 -9.73
C VAL A 128 12.47 8.61 -8.75
N VAL A 129 13.09 7.90 -7.81
CA VAL A 129 14.03 8.45 -6.83
C VAL A 129 15.36 7.75 -6.95
N GLU A 130 16.44 8.43 -6.57
CA GLU A 130 17.80 7.90 -6.63
C GLU A 130 18.39 7.83 -5.24
N TRP A 131 19.04 6.70 -4.92
CA TRP A 131 19.83 6.54 -3.73
C TRP A 131 20.99 5.55 -3.96
N GLY A 132 22.17 5.88 -3.49
CA GLY A 132 23.34 4.99 -3.58
C GLY A 132 23.74 4.61 -5.01
N GLY A 133 23.43 5.46 -6.00
CA GLY A 133 23.71 5.20 -7.42
C GLY A 133 22.71 4.27 -8.10
N GLN A 134 21.65 3.84 -7.41
CA GLN A 134 20.55 3.05 -7.96
C GLN A 134 19.29 3.91 -8.08
N ARG A 135 18.48 3.64 -9.10
CA ARG A 135 17.16 4.26 -9.34
C ARG A 135 16.04 3.34 -8.91
N PHE A 136 15.09 3.89 -8.17
CA PHE A 136 13.92 3.22 -7.63
C PHE A 136 12.67 3.84 -8.26
N ALA A 137 11.90 3.06 -9.01
CA ALA A 137 10.62 3.47 -9.58
C ALA A 137 9.48 2.97 -8.71
N PHE A 138 8.58 3.87 -8.33
CA PHE A 138 7.34 3.57 -7.61
C PHE A 138 6.16 3.78 -8.52
N LEU A 139 5.31 2.77 -8.65
CA LEU A 139 4.02 2.83 -9.34
C LEU A 139 2.91 2.61 -8.31
N ALA A 140 1.74 3.21 -8.52
CA ALA A 140 0.61 3.01 -7.63
C ALA A 140 -0.69 2.85 -8.41
N TYR A 141 -1.55 1.92 -7.95
CA TYR A 141 -2.85 1.62 -8.55
C TYR A 141 -3.91 1.46 -7.47
N THR A 142 -5.16 1.81 -7.78
CA THR A 142 -6.31 1.49 -6.93
C THR A 142 -7.33 0.63 -7.67
N SER A 143 -7.88 -0.37 -6.97
CA SER A 143 -9.06 -1.11 -7.41
C SER A 143 -10.33 -0.66 -6.68
N VAL A 144 -10.18 0.23 -5.69
CA VAL A 144 -11.26 0.74 -4.85
C VAL A 144 -11.47 2.22 -5.15
N PHE A 145 -12.54 2.55 -5.87
CA PHE A 145 -12.85 3.92 -6.24
C PHE A 145 -14.30 4.06 -6.71
N THR A 146 -14.83 5.29 -6.61
CA THR A 146 -16.13 5.62 -7.19
C THR A 146 -16.00 5.79 -8.71
N PRO A 147 -16.96 5.30 -9.52
CA PRO A 147 -16.94 5.47 -10.97
C PRO A 147 -16.69 6.93 -11.38
N GLY A 148 -15.80 7.14 -12.35
CA GLY A 148 -15.40 8.46 -12.83
C GLY A 148 -14.18 9.05 -12.16
N MET A 149 -13.68 8.48 -11.06
CA MET A 149 -12.43 8.92 -10.40
C MET A 149 -11.16 8.39 -11.09
N ASP A 150 -11.30 7.39 -11.96
CA ASP A 150 -10.20 6.86 -12.78
C ASP A 150 -9.75 7.87 -13.83
N ALA A 151 -8.45 8.01 -14.03
CA ALA A 151 -7.89 8.86 -15.09
C ALA A 151 -8.19 8.29 -16.47
N THR A 152 -8.44 9.18 -17.43
CA THR A 152 -8.52 8.85 -18.86
C THR A 152 -7.51 9.68 -19.64
N GLU A 153 -7.45 9.55 -20.95
CA GLU A 153 -6.57 10.36 -21.79
C GLU A 153 -6.76 11.87 -21.57
N THR A 154 -7.98 12.30 -21.27
CA THR A 154 -8.34 13.71 -21.13
C THR A 154 -8.91 14.09 -19.76
N ARG A 155 -9.07 13.13 -18.85
CA ARG A 155 -9.66 13.37 -17.54
C ARG A 155 -8.66 13.14 -16.43
N THR A 156 -8.57 14.12 -15.53
CA THR A 156 -7.87 14.06 -14.26
C THR A 156 -8.41 12.93 -13.38
N GLY A 157 -7.53 12.15 -12.78
CA GLY A 157 -7.92 11.04 -11.91
C GLY A 157 -6.75 10.18 -11.46
N MET A 158 -7.07 8.98 -11.01
CA MET A 158 -6.12 8.03 -10.45
C MET A 158 -5.81 6.90 -11.44
N ALA A 159 -4.64 6.28 -11.30
CA ALA A 159 -4.33 5.01 -11.95
C ALA A 159 -5.17 3.90 -11.31
N ALA A 160 -6.08 3.33 -12.08
CA ALA A 160 -7.09 2.40 -11.60
C ALA A 160 -7.03 1.04 -12.31
N ILE A 161 -7.28 -0.01 -11.53
CA ILE A 161 -7.52 -1.36 -12.04
C ILE A 161 -8.96 -1.74 -11.73
N LYS A 162 -9.81 -1.78 -12.75
CA LYS A 162 -11.22 -2.18 -12.60
C LYS A 162 -11.34 -3.67 -12.38
N ILE A 163 -12.08 -4.03 -11.33
CA ILE A 163 -12.38 -5.42 -10.96
C ILE A 163 -13.82 -5.73 -11.32
N GLU A 164 -14.03 -6.89 -11.93
CA GLU A 164 -15.34 -7.48 -12.16
C GLU A 164 -15.63 -8.47 -11.02
N SER A 165 -16.82 -8.38 -10.47
CA SER A 165 -17.30 -9.28 -9.42
C SER A 165 -18.52 -10.04 -9.94
N ASN A 166 -18.43 -11.37 -9.95
CA ASN A 166 -19.49 -12.27 -10.32
C ASN A 166 -19.98 -13.01 -9.07
N TYR A 167 -21.27 -12.91 -8.80
CA TYR A 167 -21.90 -13.57 -7.67
C TYR A 167 -22.70 -14.77 -8.15
N ARG A 168 -22.49 -15.92 -7.54
CA ARG A 168 -23.28 -17.12 -7.80
C ARG A 168 -23.86 -17.69 -6.52
N ILE A 169 -24.99 -18.33 -6.64
CA ILE A 169 -25.64 -19.03 -5.54
C ILE A 169 -24.88 -20.33 -5.30
N PRO A 170 -24.45 -20.63 -4.04
CA PRO A 170 -23.86 -21.91 -3.71
C PRO A 170 -24.81 -23.07 -4.03
N THR A 171 -24.29 -24.17 -4.56
CA THR A 171 -25.09 -25.37 -4.91
C THR A 171 -25.81 -25.95 -3.71
N ARG A 172 -25.28 -25.74 -2.51
CA ARG A 172 -25.85 -26.26 -1.25
C ARG A 172 -26.78 -25.29 -0.52
N LEU A 173 -27.17 -24.16 -1.14
CA LEU A 173 -28.00 -23.14 -0.48
C LEU A 173 -29.31 -23.72 0.06
N HIS A 174 -29.92 -24.67 -0.65
CA HIS A 174 -31.17 -25.33 -0.26
C HIS A 174 -31.00 -26.33 0.91
N GLU A 175 -29.77 -26.86 1.10
CA GLU A 175 -29.43 -27.71 2.24
C GLU A 175 -28.97 -26.90 3.45
N VAL A 176 -28.32 -25.74 3.20
CA VAL A 176 -27.79 -24.87 4.24
C VAL A 176 -28.31 -23.44 4.04
N PRO A 177 -29.56 -23.17 4.55
CA PRO A 177 -30.14 -21.85 4.45
C PRO A 177 -29.26 -20.78 5.12
N GLY A 178 -29.09 -19.64 4.46
CA GLY A 178 -28.23 -18.56 4.96
C GLY A 178 -26.76 -18.66 4.52
N SER A 179 -26.39 -19.66 3.70
CA SER A 179 -25.06 -19.72 3.09
C SER A 179 -24.75 -18.44 2.31
N PRO A 180 -23.55 -17.84 2.48
CA PRO A 180 -23.16 -16.65 1.73
C PRO A 180 -23.07 -16.95 0.22
N LEU A 181 -23.28 -15.93 -0.60
CA LEU A 181 -23.03 -16.03 -2.03
C LEU A 181 -21.52 -16.24 -2.30
N VAL A 182 -21.20 -17.04 -3.31
CA VAL A 182 -19.83 -17.16 -3.80
C VAL A 182 -19.53 -15.94 -4.68
N CYS A 183 -18.47 -15.20 -4.34
CA CYS A 183 -18.01 -14.04 -5.09
C CYS A 183 -16.70 -14.38 -5.82
N GLU A 184 -16.74 -14.40 -7.14
CA GLU A 184 -15.56 -14.53 -7.99
C GLU A 184 -15.16 -13.16 -8.51
N THR A 185 -13.90 -12.79 -8.33
CA THR A 185 -13.38 -11.47 -8.71
C THR A 185 -12.26 -11.60 -9.73
N LYS A 186 -12.24 -10.69 -10.71
CA LYS A 186 -11.21 -10.69 -11.77
C LYS A 186 -10.90 -9.27 -12.24
N ALA A 187 -9.64 -8.96 -12.42
CA ALA A 187 -9.24 -7.70 -13.04
C ALA A 187 -9.64 -7.67 -14.51
N ARG A 188 -10.16 -6.53 -14.99
CA ARG A 188 -10.45 -6.35 -16.42
C ARG A 188 -9.17 -6.48 -17.23
N PRO A 189 -9.17 -7.28 -18.32
CA PRO A 189 -7.95 -7.57 -19.10
C PRO A 189 -7.21 -6.32 -19.58
N ALA A 190 -7.93 -5.29 -20.04
CA ALA A 190 -7.32 -4.05 -20.52
C ALA A 190 -6.58 -3.28 -19.41
N HIS A 191 -7.11 -3.26 -18.19
CA HIS A 191 -6.46 -2.60 -17.05
C HIS A 191 -5.25 -3.39 -16.56
N LEU A 192 -5.35 -4.72 -16.55
CA LEU A 192 -4.23 -5.59 -16.20
C LEU A 192 -3.09 -5.45 -17.22
N ALA A 193 -3.40 -5.46 -18.52
CA ALA A 193 -2.43 -5.27 -19.61
C ALA A 193 -1.75 -3.89 -19.53
N ARG A 194 -2.50 -2.84 -19.17
CA ARG A 194 -1.93 -1.51 -18.96
C ARG A 194 -0.93 -1.51 -17.80
N MET A 195 -1.29 -2.09 -16.64
CA MET A 195 -0.39 -2.21 -15.49
C MET A 195 0.90 -2.96 -15.87
N VAL A 196 0.79 -4.09 -16.56
CA VAL A 196 1.95 -4.86 -17.05
C VAL A 196 2.86 -3.99 -17.91
N SER A 197 2.30 -3.29 -18.89
CA SER A 197 3.07 -2.37 -19.76
C SER A 197 3.71 -1.21 -18.98
N ASP A 198 3.04 -0.68 -17.95
CA ASP A 198 3.60 0.39 -17.10
C ASP A 198 4.81 -0.12 -16.30
N ILE A 199 4.73 -1.33 -15.74
CA ILE A 199 5.82 -1.98 -15.00
C ILE A 199 7.01 -2.27 -15.93
N GLU A 200 6.75 -2.82 -17.11
CA GLU A 200 7.79 -3.08 -18.12
C GLU A 200 8.52 -1.79 -18.54
N ARG A 201 7.79 -0.69 -18.71
CA ARG A 201 8.39 0.63 -18.98
C ARG A 201 9.20 1.16 -17.79
N ALA A 202 8.68 0.99 -16.57
CA ALA A 202 9.40 1.40 -15.36
C ALA A 202 10.73 0.65 -15.20
N ARG A 203 10.79 -0.64 -15.58
CA ARG A 203 12.04 -1.43 -15.63
C ARG A 203 13.11 -0.84 -16.55
N GLN A 204 12.72 -0.11 -17.60
CA GLN A 204 13.67 0.58 -18.49
C GLN A 204 14.24 1.86 -17.85
N LEU A 205 13.57 2.39 -16.85
CA LEU A 205 13.90 3.65 -16.19
C LEU A 205 14.64 3.48 -14.87
N ALA A 206 14.54 2.30 -14.23
CA ALA A 206 15.01 2.08 -12.86
C ALA A 206 15.58 0.68 -12.63
N ASP A 207 16.49 0.59 -11.66
CA ASP A 207 17.12 -0.65 -11.23
C ASP A 207 16.19 -1.50 -10.35
N VAL A 208 15.26 -0.82 -9.65
CA VAL A 208 14.26 -1.43 -8.76
C VAL A 208 12.88 -0.86 -9.09
N VAL A 209 11.87 -1.74 -9.19
CA VAL A 209 10.47 -1.36 -9.41
C VAL A 209 9.61 -1.83 -8.24
N ILE A 210 8.94 -0.89 -7.59
CA ILE A 210 8.05 -1.11 -6.45
C ILE A 210 6.64 -0.72 -6.87
N VAL A 211 5.68 -1.60 -6.65
CA VAL A 211 4.28 -1.37 -7.03
C VAL A 211 3.41 -1.34 -5.78
N SER A 212 2.70 -0.24 -5.59
CA SER A 212 1.73 -0.06 -4.51
C SER A 212 0.31 -0.29 -5.02
N PHE A 213 -0.47 -1.04 -4.25
CA PHE A 213 -1.89 -1.27 -4.54
C PHE A 213 -2.78 -0.83 -3.38
N HIS A 214 -3.84 -0.11 -3.69
CA HIS A 214 -4.94 0.17 -2.78
C HIS A 214 -6.13 -0.71 -3.20
N TRP A 215 -6.33 -1.85 -2.49
CA TRP A 215 -7.15 -2.97 -2.95
C TRP A 215 -7.82 -3.75 -1.82
N GLY A 216 -8.56 -4.80 -2.17
CA GLY A 216 -9.21 -5.69 -1.21
C GLY A 216 -10.50 -5.10 -0.64
N VAL A 217 -10.84 -5.55 0.54
CA VAL A 217 -12.05 -5.13 1.28
C VAL A 217 -11.64 -4.63 2.66
N SER A 218 -12.11 -3.45 3.03
CA SER A 218 -11.89 -2.85 4.34
C SER A 218 -12.82 -3.44 5.41
N MET A 219 -12.74 -2.93 6.65
CA MET A 219 -13.62 -3.28 7.76
C MET A 219 -13.39 -4.69 8.34
N GLY A 220 -12.12 -5.05 8.55
CA GLY A 220 -11.75 -6.28 9.26
C GLY A 220 -11.65 -7.52 8.38
N HIS A 221 -11.70 -7.39 7.05
CA HIS A 221 -11.43 -8.48 6.13
C HIS A 221 -9.94 -8.85 6.11
N GLN A 222 -9.58 -9.84 6.92
CA GLN A 222 -8.20 -10.35 7.01
C GLN A 222 -7.85 -11.31 5.87
N HIS A 223 -8.84 -11.87 5.19
CA HIS A 223 -8.63 -12.80 4.08
C HIS A 223 -8.41 -12.08 2.76
N LEU A 224 -7.59 -12.70 1.90
CA LEU A 224 -7.35 -12.20 0.56
C LEU A 224 -8.58 -12.43 -0.33
N ILE A 225 -8.86 -11.45 -1.18
CA ILE A 225 -9.80 -11.60 -2.27
C ILE A 225 -9.03 -12.11 -3.50
N GLY A 226 -9.63 -13.01 -4.27
CA GLY A 226 -8.92 -13.72 -5.35
C GLY A 226 -8.13 -12.80 -6.30
N TYR A 227 -8.72 -11.68 -6.74
CA TYR A 227 -8.01 -10.76 -7.64
C TYR A 227 -6.75 -10.13 -7.04
N GLN A 228 -6.63 -9.99 -5.70
CA GLN A 228 -5.41 -9.43 -5.09
C GLN A 228 -4.20 -10.30 -5.42
N VAL A 229 -4.37 -11.62 -5.34
CA VAL A 229 -3.31 -12.58 -5.65
C VAL A 229 -2.98 -12.55 -7.14
N ASP A 230 -4.00 -12.60 -8.00
CA ASP A 230 -3.79 -12.60 -9.45
C ASP A 230 -3.09 -11.32 -9.94
N VAL A 231 -3.49 -10.16 -9.42
CA VAL A 231 -2.88 -8.86 -9.77
C VAL A 231 -1.48 -8.72 -9.17
N GLY A 232 -1.28 -9.17 -7.92
CA GLY A 232 0.04 -9.17 -7.27
C GLY A 232 1.05 -10.05 -8.00
N HIS A 233 0.64 -11.26 -8.39
CA HIS A 233 1.47 -12.17 -9.20
C HIS A 233 1.79 -11.57 -10.57
N ALA A 234 0.78 -11.00 -11.26
CA ALA A 234 0.98 -10.36 -12.55
C ALA A 234 1.96 -9.17 -12.48
N ALA A 235 1.95 -8.41 -11.38
CA ALA A 235 2.91 -7.33 -11.17
C ALA A 235 4.35 -7.85 -11.04
N ILE A 236 4.56 -8.91 -10.25
CA ILE A 236 5.88 -9.55 -10.13
C ILE A 236 6.31 -10.15 -11.47
N ASP A 237 5.42 -10.81 -12.18
CA ASP A 237 5.70 -11.42 -13.48
C ASP A 237 6.05 -10.39 -14.56
N ALA A 238 5.51 -9.18 -14.47
CA ALA A 238 5.85 -8.04 -15.32
C ALA A 238 7.19 -7.37 -14.96
N GLY A 239 7.82 -7.75 -13.84
CA GLY A 239 9.14 -7.26 -13.44
C GLY A 239 9.15 -6.37 -12.20
N ALA A 240 8.09 -6.30 -11.40
CA ALA A 240 8.16 -5.66 -10.09
C ALA A 240 9.07 -6.45 -9.14
N ASP A 241 9.85 -5.73 -8.32
CA ASP A 241 10.73 -6.31 -7.30
C ASP A 241 10.05 -6.42 -5.95
N LEU A 242 9.02 -5.61 -5.71
CA LEU A 242 8.26 -5.56 -4.48
C LEU A 242 6.83 -5.09 -4.77
N VAL A 243 5.87 -5.72 -4.13
CA VAL A 243 4.46 -5.28 -4.10
C VAL A 243 4.06 -4.95 -2.66
N VAL A 244 3.42 -3.80 -2.46
CA VAL A 244 2.88 -3.37 -1.17
C VAL A 244 1.42 -2.97 -1.30
N GLY A 245 0.58 -3.48 -0.39
CA GLY A 245 -0.86 -3.29 -0.39
C GLY A 245 -1.37 -2.41 0.75
N HIS A 246 -2.51 -1.76 0.49
CA HIS A 246 -3.20 -0.79 1.34
C HIS A 246 -4.72 -0.97 1.25
N HIS A 247 -5.50 -0.27 2.06
CA HIS A 247 -6.97 -0.21 2.10
C HIS A 247 -7.68 -1.15 3.10
N PRO A 248 -7.31 -2.42 3.30
CA PRO A 248 -8.07 -3.26 4.24
C PRO A 248 -8.10 -2.74 5.68
N HIS A 249 -7.18 -1.82 6.05
CA HIS A 249 -6.98 -1.29 7.41
C HIS A 249 -6.79 -2.40 8.46
N THR A 250 -6.29 -3.52 8.01
CA THR A 250 -5.87 -4.68 8.79
C THR A 250 -4.66 -5.30 8.14
N ILE A 251 -3.82 -5.94 8.93
CA ILE A 251 -2.67 -6.67 8.40
C ILE A 251 -3.18 -7.85 7.58
N GLN A 252 -2.75 -7.97 6.35
CA GLN A 252 -2.97 -9.13 5.50
C GLN A 252 -1.67 -9.93 5.31
N PRO A 253 -1.73 -11.18 4.80
CA PRO A 253 -0.56 -12.01 4.61
C PRO A 253 0.57 -11.34 3.82
N ILE A 254 1.78 -11.89 3.97
CA ILE A 254 2.92 -11.62 3.09
C ILE A 254 3.23 -12.91 2.32
N GLU A 255 3.43 -12.79 1.03
CA GLU A 255 3.81 -13.88 0.13
C GLU A 255 5.20 -13.63 -0.44
N ILE A 256 6.03 -14.68 -0.49
CA ILE A 256 7.26 -14.68 -1.27
C ILE A 256 6.98 -15.43 -2.58
N TYR A 257 6.67 -14.68 -3.62
CA TYR A 257 6.36 -15.20 -4.94
C TYR A 257 7.55 -15.03 -5.89
N LYS A 258 8.07 -16.13 -6.45
CA LYS A 258 9.27 -16.13 -7.32
C LYS A 258 10.48 -15.38 -6.72
N GLY A 259 10.65 -15.49 -5.39
CA GLY A 259 11.73 -14.82 -4.64
C GLY A 259 11.51 -13.33 -4.40
N LYS A 260 10.33 -12.79 -4.71
CA LYS A 260 9.95 -11.38 -4.49
C LYS A 260 8.83 -11.29 -3.46
N THR A 261 8.81 -10.21 -2.70
CA THR A 261 7.83 -10.00 -1.64
C THR A 261 6.56 -9.34 -2.19
N ILE A 262 5.41 -9.91 -1.81
CA ILE A 262 4.08 -9.30 -1.93
C ILE A 262 3.53 -9.15 -0.52
N ALA A 263 3.44 -7.94 0.00
CA ALA A 263 2.75 -7.64 1.25
C ALA A 263 1.34 -7.14 0.92
N TYR A 264 0.33 -7.93 1.24
CA TYR A 264 -1.05 -7.64 0.78
C TYR A 264 -1.71 -6.48 1.52
N SER A 265 -1.38 -6.23 2.78
CA SER A 265 -1.76 -4.99 3.49
C SER A 265 -0.87 -4.78 4.73
N LEU A 266 -0.40 -3.55 4.89
CA LEU A 266 0.38 -3.11 6.05
C LEU A 266 -0.50 -2.52 7.16
N ALA A 267 -1.80 -2.44 6.97
CA ALA A 267 -2.78 -1.70 7.79
C ALA A 267 -2.55 -0.18 7.71
N GLN A 268 -2.66 0.54 8.81
CA GLN A 268 -2.54 2.00 8.88
C GLN A 268 -1.29 2.45 9.64
N CYS A 269 -0.92 3.73 9.48
CA CYS A 269 0.21 4.32 10.17
C CYS A 269 -0.02 5.83 10.38
N GLY A 270 -0.67 6.20 11.49
CA GLY A 270 -1.15 7.57 11.71
C GLY A 270 -2.48 7.80 10.99
N PHE A 271 -3.53 7.23 11.55
CA PHE A 271 -4.85 7.26 10.95
C PHE A 271 -5.87 7.81 11.95
N ASP A 272 -5.99 9.14 11.98
CA ASP A 272 -6.80 9.87 12.97
C ASP A 272 -8.31 9.67 12.76
N MET A 273 -8.74 8.41 12.82
CA MET A 273 -10.14 8.05 12.70
C MET A 273 -10.52 7.01 13.75
N LYS A 274 -11.32 7.42 14.71
CA LYS A 274 -11.91 6.50 15.68
C LYS A 274 -12.90 5.56 14.98
N SER A 275 -12.51 4.33 14.79
CA SER A 275 -13.37 3.26 14.32
C SER A 275 -13.09 2.00 15.13
N HIS A 276 -14.12 1.35 15.64
CA HIS A 276 -14.00 0.05 16.34
C HIS A 276 -13.62 -1.10 15.38
N HIS A 277 -13.53 -0.81 14.09
CA HIS A 277 -13.19 -1.81 13.07
C HIS A 277 -11.71 -1.80 12.68
N PHE A 278 -10.93 -0.82 13.13
CA PHE A 278 -9.50 -0.72 12.81
C PHE A 278 -8.67 -1.26 13.95
N SER A 279 -7.72 -2.13 13.60
CA SER A 279 -6.71 -2.60 14.55
C SER A 279 -5.75 -1.46 14.89
N ASP A 280 -5.34 -1.39 16.15
CA ASP A 280 -4.27 -0.50 16.58
C ASP A 280 -2.88 -1.05 16.24
N GLU A 281 -2.85 -2.30 15.77
CA GLU A 281 -1.65 -2.99 15.31
C GLU A 281 -1.49 -2.82 13.80
N SER A 282 -0.26 -2.59 13.37
CA SER A 282 0.14 -2.55 11.96
C SER A 282 1.57 -3.06 11.80
N ILE A 283 2.09 -3.00 10.61
CA ILE A 283 3.46 -3.42 10.31
C ILE A 283 4.15 -2.41 9.40
N ALA A 284 5.47 -2.29 9.57
CA ALA A 284 6.35 -1.69 8.59
C ALA A 284 7.17 -2.78 7.88
N LEU A 285 7.37 -2.62 6.59
CA LEU A 285 8.38 -3.39 5.87
C LEU A 285 9.71 -2.65 5.90
N GLU A 286 10.77 -3.36 6.26
CA GLU A 286 12.15 -2.96 6.03
C GLU A 286 12.70 -3.81 4.88
N VAL A 287 13.06 -3.17 3.79
CA VAL A 287 13.65 -3.88 2.65
C VAL A 287 15.08 -3.39 2.45
N GLU A 288 16.02 -4.30 2.56
CA GLU A 288 17.43 -3.99 2.37
C GLU A 288 17.69 -3.53 0.92
N ILE A 289 18.46 -2.45 0.77
CA ILE A 289 19.00 -2.03 -0.52
C ILE A 289 20.35 -2.72 -0.68
N ALA A 290 20.41 -3.75 -1.52
CA ALA A 290 21.63 -4.45 -1.84
C ALA A 290 22.48 -3.66 -2.86
N SER A 291 23.69 -4.10 -3.14
CA SER A 291 24.53 -3.49 -4.18
C SER A 291 23.90 -3.51 -5.57
N LYS A 292 23.00 -4.45 -5.81
CA LYS A 292 22.11 -4.51 -6.97
C LYS A 292 20.72 -4.98 -6.52
N GLY A 293 19.73 -4.10 -6.65
CA GLY A 293 18.34 -4.42 -6.36
C GLY A 293 18.04 -4.48 -4.85
N LEU A 294 17.08 -5.33 -4.47
CA LEU A 294 16.61 -5.51 -3.11
C LEU A 294 17.19 -6.78 -2.48
N GLY A 295 17.51 -6.69 -1.20
CA GLY A 295 17.94 -7.79 -0.35
C GLY A 295 16.80 -8.35 0.51
N THR A 296 17.11 -8.65 1.76
CA THR A 296 16.17 -9.24 2.72
C THR A 296 15.01 -8.30 3.02
N THR A 297 13.79 -8.85 3.00
CA THR A 297 12.59 -8.17 3.52
C THR A 297 12.37 -8.58 4.98
N ARG A 298 12.32 -7.59 5.85
CA ARG A 298 12.00 -7.74 7.28
C ARG A 298 10.67 -7.06 7.58
N VAL A 299 10.00 -7.55 8.60
CA VAL A 299 8.76 -6.96 9.11
C VAL A 299 8.99 -6.49 10.54
N ARG A 300 8.64 -5.24 10.79
CA ARG A 300 8.60 -4.63 12.12
C ARG A 300 7.17 -4.47 12.57
N PRO A 301 6.78 -5.01 13.72
CA PRO A 301 5.49 -4.70 14.32
C PRO A 301 5.43 -3.21 14.72
N LEU A 302 4.26 -2.62 14.49
CA LEU A 302 3.89 -1.29 14.96
C LEU A 302 2.67 -1.39 15.86
N THR A 303 2.58 -0.50 16.83
CA THR A 303 1.40 -0.31 17.68
C THR A 303 1.05 1.16 17.79
N ASP A 304 -0.10 1.46 18.39
CA ASP A 304 -0.69 2.80 18.45
C ASP A 304 -0.78 3.45 17.05
N SER A 305 -1.03 2.61 16.06
CA SER A 305 -0.98 2.96 14.64
C SER A 305 -2.05 3.96 14.21
N ILE A 306 -3.05 4.19 15.05
CA ILE A 306 -4.10 5.19 14.84
C ILE A 306 -3.62 6.56 15.31
N HIS A 307 -3.11 6.67 16.54
CA HIS A 307 -2.89 7.97 17.17
C HIS A 307 -1.42 8.41 17.25
N ARG A 308 -0.51 7.48 17.55
CA ARG A 308 0.92 7.80 17.76
C ARG A 308 1.79 6.59 17.41
N PRO A 309 1.87 6.24 16.11
CA PRO A 309 2.52 5.01 15.67
C PRO A 309 3.96 4.90 16.16
N ARG A 310 4.31 3.72 16.65
CA ARG A 310 5.66 3.40 17.10
C ARG A 310 6.05 1.98 16.76
N VAL A 311 7.33 1.79 16.50
CA VAL A 311 7.94 0.46 16.36
C VAL A 311 8.01 -0.20 17.73
N VAL A 312 7.73 -1.49 17.77
CA VAL A 312 7.86 -2.32 18.98
C VAL A 312 8.80 -3.50 18.73
N ASP A 313 9.36 -4.06 19.79
CA ASP A 313 10.14 -5.29 19.72
C ASP A 313 9.25 -6.52 19.49
N LEU A 314 9.87 -7.67 19.22
CA LEU A 314 9.13 -8.92 18.96
C LEU A 314 8.37 -9.45 20.17
N ARG A 315 8.71 -9.05 21.40
CA ARG A 315 7.97 -9.44 22.60
C ARG A 315 6.66 -8.67 22.68
N GLU A 316 6.70 -7.36 22.52
CA GLU A 316 5.52 -6.51 22.53
C GLU A 316 4.63 -6.76 21.30
N GLY A 317 5.23 -6.97 20.12
CA GLY A 317 4.54 -7.28 18.87
C GLY A 317 4.26 -8.78 18.66
N ALA A 318 4.32 -9.62 19.67
CA ALA A 318 4.23 -11.08 19.52
C ALA A 318 2.91 -11.54 18.88
N SER A 319 1.78 -10.92 19.24
CA SER A 319 0.46 -11.20 18.64
C SER A 319 0.44 -10.96 17.15
N THR A 320 0.97 -9.81 16.73
CA THR A 320 1.08 -9.41 15.33
C THR A 320 1.94 -10.38 14.52
N VAL A 321 3.09 -10.76 15.06
CA VAL A 321 4.02 -11.69 14.41
C VAL A 321 3.43 -13.10 14.30
N GLU A 322 2.80 -13.61 15.35
CA GLU A 322 2.16 -14.91 15.33
C GLU A 322 1.00 -14.96 14.34
N TRP A 323 0.20 -13.89 14.33
CA TRP A 323 -0.87 -13.75 13.35
C TRP A 323 -0.32 -13.77 11.91
N LEU A 324 0.74 -13.00 11.64
CA LEU A 324 1.36 -12.91 10.31
C LEU A 324 1.95 -14.27 9.87
N ARG A 325 2.62 -14.98 10.79
CA ARG A 325 3.12 -16.34 10.55
C ARG A 325 2.00 -17.29 10.14
N ARG A 326 0.90 -17.28 10.90
CA ARG A 326 -0.26 -18.14 10.64
C ARG A 326 -0.89 -17.86 9.28
N MET A 327 -1.11 -16.57 8.96
CA MET A 327 -1.82 -16.18 7.74
C MET A 327 -0.97 -16.28 6.47
N SER A 328 0.35 -16.18 6.59
CA SER A 328 1.26 -16.26 5.44
C SER A 328 1.70 -17.70 5.12
N ARG A 329 1.60 -18.60 6.08
CA ARG A 329 1.98 -20.01 5.90
C ARG A 329 1.28 -20.71 4.72
N PRO A 330 -0.04 -20.54 4.46
CA PRO A 330 -0.71 -21.11 3.30
C PRO A 330 -0.18 -20.61 1.95
N LEU A 331 0.52 -19.47 1.95
CA LEU A 331 1.18 -18.91 0.75
C LEU A 331 2.64 -19.34 0.61
N GLY A 332 3.12 -20.28 1.46
CA GLY A 332 4.49 -20.76 1.43
C GLY A 332 5.51 -19.80 2.05
N THR A 333 5.07 -18.84 2.86
CA THR A 333 5.97 -17.88 3.51
C THR A 333 6.18 -18.22 4.97
N ALA A 334 7.45 -18.34 5.37
CA ALA A 334 7.91 -18.45 6.76
C ALA A 334 8.57 -17.14 7.22
N PHE A 335 8.65 -16.98 8.54
CA PHE A 335 9.31 -15.84 9.17
C PHE A 335 10.30 -16.34 10.22
N GLU A 336 11.55 -15.88 10.13
CA GLU A 336 12.59 -16.12 11.11
C GLU A 336 12.86 -14.85 11.91
N ASP A 337 13.12 -15.01 13.21
CA ASP A 337 13.50 -13.88 14.05
C ASP A 337 14.86 -13.31 13.58
N ASP A 338 14.90 -11.99 13.42
CA ASP A 338 16.10 -11.27 12.97
C ASP A 338 16.22 -9.95 13.78
N GLY A 339 16.82 -10.06 14.96
CA GLY A 339 16.90 -8.97 15.93
C GLY A 339 15.51 -8.58 16.47
N ASP A 340 15.13 -7.31 16.29
CA ASP A 340 13.79 -6.81 16.64
C ASP A 340 12.77 -6.90 15.52
N ALA A 341 13.07 -7.64 14.45
CA ALA A 341 12.22 -7.85 13.28
C ALA A 341 12.07 -9.34 12.99
N VAL A 342 11.19 -9.69 12.05
CA VAL A 342 11.14 -11.03 11.45
C VAL A 342 11.44 -10.94 9.96
N ALA A 343 12.36 -11.78 9.48
CA ALA A 343 12.70 -11.88 8.06
C ALA A 343 11.74 -12.84 7.33
N ALA A 344 11.15 -12.38 6.24
CA ALA A 344 10.29 -13.17 5.38
C ALA A 344 11.12 -14.00 4.40
N ARG A 345 10.80 -15.29 4.25
CA ARG A 345 11.42 -16.18 3.28
C ARG A 345 10.43 -17.17 2.69
N PHE A 346 10.72 -17.65 1.50
CA PHE A 346 9.99 -18.78 0.92
C PHE A 346 10.45 -20.09 1.57
N ASP A 347 9.49 -20.92 2.00
CA ASP A 347 9.76 -22.22 2.58
C ASP A 347 9.10 -23.32 1.73
N VAL A 348 9.92 -24.08 1.02
CA VAL A 348 9.47 -25.16 0.13
C VAL A 348 8.78 -26.31 0.88
N SER A 349 9.00 -26.43 2.20
CA SER A 349 8.32 -27.44 3.01
C SER A 349 6.88 -27.08 3.33
N LEU A 350 6.53 -25.79 3.23
CA LEU A 350 5.17 -25.29 3.34
C LEU A 350 4.51 -25.47 1.97
N LYS A 351 3.75 -26.55 1.80
CA LYS A 351 2.95 -26.72 0.57
C LYS A 351 1.94 -25.58 0.51
N PRO A 352 1.87 -24.83 -0.61
CA PRO A 352 0.75 -23.92 -0.83
C PRO A 352 -0.54 -24.72 -0.66
N ALA A 353 -1.44 -24.28 0.20
CA ALA A 353 -2.78 -24.84 0.26
C ALA A 353 -3.39 -24.70 -1.14
N GLU A 354 -4.09 -25.73 -1.63
CA GLU A 354 -4.90 -25.60 -2.84
C GLU A 354 -5.74 -24.35 -2.68
N ARG A 355 -5.68 -23.44 -3.68
CA ARG A 355 -6.18 -22.07 -3.56
C ARG A 355 -7.69 -22.07 -3.39
N HIS A 356 -8.17 -22.07 -2.16
CA HIS A 356 -9.55 -21.74 -1.82
C HIS A 356 -9.61 -20.28 -1.32
N TYR A 357 -9.61 -19.34 -2.25
CA TYR A 357 -9.85 -17.93 -1.90
C TYR A 357 -11.34 -17.75 -1.66
N GLY A 358 -11.76 -17.77 -0.38
CA GLY A 358 -13.07 -17.24 0.05
C GLY A 358 -14.30 -17.92 -0.53
N ASN A 359 -14.25 -19.23 -0.82
CA ASN A 359 -15.34 -19.94 -1.48
C ASN A 359 -16.01 -21.03 -0.63
N ASP A 360 -15.75 -21.09 0.68
CA ASP A 360 -16.47 -22.00 1.59
C ASP A 360 -17.26 -21.24 2.66
#